data_bc6c8140d681a17f0cd77fd4a58981fc
#
_entry.id   bc6c8140d681a17f0cd77fd4a58981fc
#
_cell.length_a   1.000
_cell.length_b   1.000
_cell.length_c   1.000
_cell.angle_alpha   90.00
_cell.angle_beta   90.00
_cell.angle_gamma   90.00
#
_symmetry.space_group_name_H-M   'P 1'
#
loop_
_entity.id
_entity.type
_entity.pdbx_description
1 polymer ?
#
loop_
_entity_poly.entity_id
_entity_poly.type
_entity_poly.pdbx_seq_one_letter_code
_entity_poly.pdbx_strand_id
1 'polypeptide(L)'
;MARYRTTARQREIRRQQLLESRRQMALETAQRAAALLKHDYGVSRVVLFGSLSRQEPLSAHSDIDLAVWGLEERAYYQVVSRLLDLNPTVSIDLLRAETLSGDFVDTIEASGISL
;
A
#
# COMPACT_ATOMS: atom_id res chain seq x y z
N MET A 1 43.40 5.69 15.98
CA MET A 1 42.36 5.26 15.07
C MET A 1 41.01 5.38 15.74
N ALA A 2 40.16 6.26 15.22
CA ALA A 2 38.84 6.43 15.79
C ALA A 2 37.97 5.25 15.39
N ARG A 3 37.38 4.56 16.36
CA ARG A 3 36.37 3.54 16.11
C ARG A 3 34.99 4.17 16.27
N TYR A 4 34.21 4.12 15.25
CA TYR A 4 32.80 4.53 15.33
C TYR A 4 32.05 3.49 16.11
N ARG A 5 31.58 3.85 17.28
CA ARG A 5 30.62 3.04 18.03
C ARG A 5 29.23 3.53 17.71
N THR A 6 28.45 2.66 17.11
CA THR A 6 27.04 2.97 16.89
C THR A 6 26.31 2.88 18.23
N THR A 7 25.82 4.01 18.73
CA THR A 7 25.02 4.05 19.96
C THR A 7 23.62 3.49 19.68
N ALA A 8 22.92 3.10 20.75
CA ALA A 8 21.52 2.68 20.66
C ALA A 8 20.65 3.75 20.00
N ARG A 9 20.90 5.03 20.32
CA ARG A 9 20.19 6.17 19.74
C ARG A 9 20.44 6.28 18.24
N GLN A 10 21.69 6.12 17.80
CA GLN A 10 22.04 6.18 16.38
C GLN A 10 21.41 5.03 15.60
N ARG A 11 21.37 3.83 16.17
CA ARG A 11 20.70 2.67 15.58
C ARG A 11 19.20 2.91 15.45
N GLU A 12 18.58 3.50 16.45
CA GLU A 12 17.15 3.80 16.44
C GLU A 12 16.81 4.84 15.37
N ILE A 13 17.60 5.91 15.27
CA ILE A 13 17.42 6.93 14.24
C ILE A 13 17.54 6.31 12.84
N ARG A 14 18.55 5.47 12.63
CA ARG A 14 18.77 4.79 11.34
C ARG A 14 17.61 3.86 11.01
N ARG A 15 17.09 3.13 11.99
CA ARG A 15 15.95 2.25 11.82
C ARG A 15 14.71 3.04 11.42
N GLN A 16 14.45 4.17 12.09
CA GLN A 16 13.32 5.06 11.76
C GLN A 16 13.45 5.63 10.36
N GLN A 17 14.64 6.05 9.96
CA GLN A 17 14.88 6.55 8.61
C GLN A 17 14.62 5.48 7.55
N LEU A 18 15.03 4.24 7.81
CA LEU A 18 14.78 3.13 6.91
C LEU A 18 13.28 2.82 6.78
N LEU A 19 12.55 2.82 7.89
CA LEU A 19 11.11 2.60 7.90
C LEU A 19 10.38 3.72 7.17
N GLU A 20 10.81 4.96 7.34
CA GLU A 20 10.22 6.10 6.64
C GLU A 20 10.46 6.00 5.13
N SER A 21 11.66 5.60 4.71
CA SER A 21 11.96 5.38 3.28
C SER A 21 11.07 4.29 2.68
N ARG A 22 10.83 3.21 3.42
CA ARG A 22 9.95 2.12 2.99
C ARG A 22 8.50 2.59 2.88
N ARG A 23 8.05 3.39 3.84
CA ARG A 23 6.71 3.97 3.81
C ARG A 23 6.54 4.84 2.58
N GLN A 24 7.49 5.71 2.29
CA GLN A 24 7.47 6.59 1.13
C GLN A 24 7.39 5.78 -0.17
N MET A 25 8.22 4.75 -0.28
CA MET A 25 8.21 3.84 -1.44
C MET A 25 6.85 3.14 -1.59
N ALA A 26 6.28 2.66 -0.49
CA ALA A 26 4.98 1.99 -0.51
C ALA A 26 3.86 2.95 -0.94
N LEU A 27 3.87 4.18 -0.45
CA LEU A 27 2.89 5.20 -0.84
C LEU A 27 3.01 5.55 -2.33
N GLU A 28 4.22 5.71 -2.83
CA GLU A 28 4.45 5.95 -4.26
C GLU A 28 3.97 4.78 -5.11
N THR A 29 4.23 3.55 -4.67
CA THR A 29 3.76 2.35 -5.36
C THR A 29 2.24 2.28 -5.36
N ALA A 30 1.59 2.61 -4.23
CA ALA A 30 0.13 2.65 -4.13
C ALA A 30 -0.47 3.67 -5.10
N GLN A 31 0.13 4.84 -5.24
CA GLN A 31 -0.32 5.86 -6.19
C GLN A 31 -0.15 5.41 -7.64
N ARG A 32 0.94 4.74 -7.96
CA ARG A 32 1.17 4.18 -9.29
C ARG A 32 0.16 3.08 -9.60
N ALA A 33 -0.13 2.23 -8.62
CA ALA A 33 -1.16 1.20 -8.75
C ALA A 33 -2.53 1.81 -9.02
N ALA A 34 -2.90 2.86 -8.28
CA ALA A 34 -4.17 3.55 -8.47
C ALA A 34 -4.28 4.18 -9.86
N ALA A 35 -3.20 4.78 -10.34
CA ALA A 35 -3.16 5.38 -11.68
C ALA A 35 -3.36 4.31 -12.77
N LEU A 36 -2.68 3.17 -12.64
CA LEU A 36 -2.82 2.05 -13.56
C LEU A 36 -4.26 1.51 -13.57
N LEU A 37 -4.84 1.33 -12.40
CA LEU A 37 -6.21 0.82 -12.26
C LEU A 37 -7.24 1.76 -12.91
N LYS A 38 -7.11 3.03 -12.66
CA LYS A 38 -8.04 4.04 -13.22
C LYS A 38 -7.86 4.21 -14.71
N HIS A 39 -6.61 4.30 -15.16
CA HIS A 39 -6.31 4.61 -16.56
C HIS A 39 -6.51 3.41 -17.48
N ASP A 40 -6.00 2.24 -17.09
CA ASP A 40 -5.99 1.06 -17.96
C ASP A 40 -7.24 0.19 -17.80
N TYR A 41 -7.90 0.23 -16.66
CA TYR A 41 -9.04 -0.64 -16.36
C TYR A 41 -10.34 0.10 -16.04
N GLY A 42 -10.32 1.42 -16.12
CA GLY A 42 -11.53 2.21 -15.91
C GLY A 42 -12.12 2.14 -14.51
N VAL A 43 -11.29 1.82 -13.50
CA VAL A 43 -11.72 1.77 -12.11
C VAL A 43 -12.16 3.17 -11.68
N SER A 44 -13.32 3.25 -11.01
CA SER A 44 -13.91 4.53 -10.63
C SER A 44 -13.31 5.09 -9.34
N ARG A 45 -12.88 4.23 -8.44
CA ARG A 45 -12.37 4.64 -7.14
C ARG A 45 -11.35 3.64 -6.61
N VAL A 46 -10.29 4.16 -5.97
CA VAL A 46 -9.27 3.37 -5.28
C VAL A 46 -9.07 3.97 -3.89
N VAL A 47 -9.12 3.15 -2.85
CA VAL A 47 -8.90 3.58 -1.48
C VAL A 47 -7.79 2.73 -0.86
N LEU A 48 -6.75 3.41 -0.35
CA LEU A 48 -5.71 2.80 0.45
C LEU A 48 -6.21 2.66 1.89
N PHE A 49 -6.18 1.46 2.42
CA PHE A 49 -6.60 1.19 3.79
C PHE A 49 -5.55 0.36 4.54
N GLY A 50 -5.85 -0.06 5.76
CA GLY A 50 -4.92 -0.84 6.55
C GLY A 50 -3.81 -0.02 7.21
N SER A 51 -2.72 -0.69 7.60
CA SER A 51 -1.66 -0.07 8.41
C SER A 51 -0.96 1.10 7.73
N LEU A 52 -0.76 1.04 6.41
CA LEU A 52 -0.09 2.11 5.68
C LEU A 52 -0.92 3.41 5.69
N SER A 53 -2.25 3.31 5.61
CA SER A 53 -3.14 4.47 5.65
C SER A 53 -3.21 5.11 7.04
N ARG A 54 -3.00 4.33 8.09
CA ARG A 54 -3.10 4.80 9.49
C ARG A 54 -1.84 5.39 10.05
N GLN A 55 -0.78 5.45 9.28
CA GLN A 55 0.54 5.94 9.71
C GLN A 55 1.09 5.20 10.94
N GLU A 56 0.69 3.97 11.13
CA GLU A 56 1.26 3.11 12.17
C GLU A 56 2.70 2.75 11.82
N PRO A 57 3.53 2.43 12.85
CA PRO A 57 4.89 1.97 12.59
C PRO A 57 4.88 0.80 11.62
N LEU A 58 5.64 0.91 10.53
CA LEU A 58 5.74 -0.16 9.56
C LEU A 58 6.55 -1.31 10.10
N SER A 59 6.05 -2.52 9.94
CA SER A 59 6.85 -3.73 10.10
C SER A 59 7.66 -3.98 8.82
N ALA A 60 8.60 -4.92 8.89
CA ALA A 60 9.40 -5.31 7.73
C ALA A 60 8.55 -5.89 6.59
N HIS A 61 7.31 -6.25 6.85
CA HIS A 61 6.40 -6.92 5.92
C HIS A 61 5.09 -6.14 5.73
N SER A 62 5.17 -4.81 5.71
CA SER A 62 3.98 -4.00 5.49
C SER A 62 3.48 -4.15 4.07
N ASP A 63 2.21 -4.55 3.94
CA ASP A 63 1.53 -4.69 2.67
C ASP A 63 0.77 -3.42 2.33
N ILE A 64 0.57 -3.21 1.03
CA ILE A 64 -0.33 -2.18 0.54
C ILE A 64 -1.71 -2.82 0.38
N ASP A 65 -2.69 -2.29 1.10
CA ASP A 65 -4.09 -2.76 1.01
C ASP A 65 -4.89 -1.75 0.20
N LEU A 66 -5.42 -2.19 -0.94
CA LEU A 66 -6.23 -1.36 -1.83
C LEU A 66 -7.61 -1.96 -2.00
N ALA A 67 -8.63 -1.13 -1.84
CA ALA A 67 -10.00 -1.45 -2.24
C ALA A 67 -10.33 -0.69 -3.51
N VAL A 68 -10.97 -1.36 -4.47
CA VAL A 68 -11.31 -0.77 -5.77
C VAL A 68 -12.78 -0.94 -6.07
N TRP A 69 -13.35 0.07 -6.72
CA TRP A 69 -14.73 0.07 -7.23
C TRP A 69 -14.70 0.13 -8.75
N GLY A 70 -15.48 -0.74 -9.37
CA GLY A 70 -15.63 -0.76 -10.82
C GLY A 70 -14.59 -1.57 -11.57
N LEU A 71 -13.88 -2.46 -10.89
CA LEU A 71 -13.00 -3.42 -11.56
C LEU A 71 -13.81 -4.65 -11.96
N GLU A 72 -13.78 -5.00 -13.25
CA GLU A 72 -14.44 -6.21 -13.73
C GLU A 72 -13.80 -7.46 -13.12
N GLU A 73 -14.64 -8.39 -12.69
CA GLU A 73 -14.18 -9.64 -12.07
C GLU A 73 -13.21 -10.41 -12.96
N ARG A 74 -13.49 -10.50 -14.24
CA ARG A 74 -12.64 -11.23 -15.21
C ARG A 74 -11.26 -10.60 -15.40
N ALA A 75 -11.10 -9.33 -15.07
CA ALA A 75 -9.82 -8.63 -15.19
C ALA A 75 -8.95 -8.77 -13.92
N TYR A 76 -9.51 -9.30 -12.85
CA TYR A 76 -8.87 -9.28 -11.52
C TYR A 76 -7.48 -9.90 -11.52
N TYR A 77 -7.33 -11.12 -12.05
CA TYR A 77 -6.04 -11.81 -12.01
C TYR A 77 -5.00 -11.16 -12.89
N GLN A 78 -5.40 -10.61 -14.03
CA GLN A 78 -4.51 -9.87 -14.90
C GLN A 78 -3.99 -8.61 -14.19
N VAL A 79 -4.87 -7.90 -13.51
CA VAL A 79 -4.53 -6.70 -12.72
C VAL A 79 -3.55 -7.05 -11.61
N VAL A 80 -3.84 -8.09 -10.84
CA VAL A 80 -2.95 -8.54 -9.75
C VAL A 80 -1.55 -8.82 -10.29
N SER A 81 -1.47 -9.51 -11.43
CA SER A 81 -0.18 -9.81 -12.07
C SER A 81 0.57 -8.53 -12.46
N ARG A 82 -0.12 -7.56 -13.04
CA ARG A 82 0.50 -6.27 -13.41
C ARG A 82 0.95 -5.47 -12.20
N LEU A 83 0.19 -5.50 -11.12
CA LEU A 83 0.56 -4.81 -9.89
C LEU A 83 1.82 -5.38 -9.25
N LEU A 84 2.01 -6.70 -9.33
CA LEU A 84 3.24 -7.34 -8.85
C LEU A 84 4.49 -6.81 -9.56
N ASP A 85 4.37 -6.41 -10.82
CA ASP A 85 5.49 -5.91 -11.61
C ASP A 85 5.85 -4.45 -11.28
N LEU A 86 4.99 -3.72 -10.57
CA LEU A 86 5.27 -2.32 -10.22
C LEU A 86 6.43 -2.18 -9.25
N ASN A 87 6.46 -3.03 -8.24
CA ASN A 87 7.52 -3.05 -7.26
C ASN A 87 7.57 -4.44 -6.60
N PRO A 88 8.53 -5.30 -7.01
CA PRO A 88 8.60 -6.67 -6.50
C PRO A 88 8.95 -6.77 -5.01
N THR A 89 9.39 -5.67 -4.37
CA THR A 89 9.70 -5.67 -2.94
C THR A 89 8.49 -5.33 -2.06
N VAL A 90 7.36 -5.00 -2.66
CA VAL A 90 6.15 -4.57 -1.94
C VAL A 90 4.99 -5.47 -2.36
N SER A 91 4.29 -6.03 -1.37
CA SER A 91 3.07 -6.80 -1.62
C SER A 91 1.87 -5.86 -1.71
N ILE A 92 0.99 -6.13 -2.66
CA ILE A 92 -0.26 -5.40 -2.83
C ILE A 92 -1.42 -6.38 -2.72
N ASP A 93 -2.29 -6.16 -1.72
CA ASP A 93 -3.55 -6.87 -1.57
C ASP A 93 -4.64 -6.04 -2.22
N LEU A 94 -5.26 -6.58 -3.25
CA LEU A 94 -6.30 -5.91 -4.01
C LEU A 94 -7.65 -6.54 -3.70
N LEU A 95 -8.58 -5.75 -3.18
CA LEU A 95 -9.94 -6.17 -2.88
C LEU A 95 -10.93 -5.40 -3.77
N ARG A 96 -11.85 -6.14 -4.40
CA ARG A 96 -12.97 -5.53 -5.10
C ARG A 96 -14.05 -5.19 -4.09
N ALA A 97 -14.41 -3.92 -3.99
CA ALA A 97 -15.40 -3.44 -3.01
C ALA A 97 -16.75 -4.15 -3.17
N GLU A 98 -17.12 -4.51 -4.40
CA GLU A 98 -18.38 -5.19 -4.72
C GLU A 98 -18.48 -6.58 -4.10
N THR A 99 -17.34 -7.19 -3.70
CA THR A 99 -17.31 -8.51 -3.05
C THR A 99 -17.28 -8.45 -1.54
N LEU A 100 -17.18 -7.25 -0.96
CA LEU A 100 -17.05 -7.06 0.48
C LEU A 100 -18.40 -6.78 1.12
N SER A 101 -18.50 -7.07 2.44
CA SER A 101 -19.69 -6.67 3.21
C SER A 101 -19.80 -5.15 3.29
N GLY A 102 -21.02 -4.63 3.42
CA GLY A 102 -21.25 -3.20 3.57
C GLY A 102 -20.54 -2.62 4.79
N ASP A 103 -20.51 -3.35 5.90
CA ASP A 103 -19.82 -2.91 7.12
C ASP A 103 -18.31 -2.76 6.89
N PHE A 104 -17.70 -3.68 6.16
CA PHE A 104 -16.27 -3.59 5.85
C PHE A 104 -15.97 -2.44 4.90
N VAL A 105 -16.80 -2.23 3.89
CA VAL A 105 -16.69 -1.08 2.98
C VAL A 105 -16.81 0.23 3.76
N ASP A 106 -17.77 0.33 4.67
CA ASP A 106 -17.93 1.52 5.51
C ASP A 106 -16.68 1.81 6.35
N THR A 107 -16.07 0.77 6.90
CA THR A 107 -14.83 0.90 7.66
C THR A 107 -13.68 1.40 6.76
N ILE A 108 -13.55 0.84 5.56
CA ILE A 108 -12.54 1.27 4.59
C ILE A 108 -12.73 2.74 4.21
N GLU A 109 -13.96 3.13 3.92
CA GLU A 109 -14.27 4.51 3.53
C GLU A 109 -14.04 5.51 4.67
N ALA A 110 -14.33 5.10 5.91
CA ALA A 110 -14.20 5.98 7.07
C ALA A 110 -12.73 6.26 7.43
N SER A 111 -11.84 5.29 7.24
CA SER A 111 -10.44 5.37 7.70
C SER A 111 -9.41 5.37 6.58
N GLY A 112 -9.82 5.07 5.35
CA GLY A 112 -8.91 4.96 4.22
C GLY A 112 -8.58 6.29 3.56
N ILE A 113 -7.62 6.24 2.65
CA ILE A 113 -7.17 7.38 1.87
C ILE A 113 -7.57 7.15 0.41
N SER A 114 -8.37 8.05 -0.15
CA SER A 114 -8.69 8.03 -1.58
C SER A 114 -7.46 8.38 -2.41
N LEU A 115 -7.17 7.54 -3.38
CA LEU A 115 -6.02 7.74 -4.28
C LEU A 115 -6.43 8.23 -5.68
#